data_af8f4bbd78f740d36ebf0baf11f7bbca
#
_entry.id   af8f4bbd78f740d36ebf0baf11f7bbca
#
_cell.length_a   1.000
_cell.length_b   1.000
_cell.length_c   1.000
_cell.angle_alpha   90.00
_cell.angle_beta   90.00
_cell.angle_gamma   90.00
#
_symmetry.space_group_name_H-M   'P 1'
#
loop_
_entity.id
_entity.type
_entity.pdbx_description
1 polymer ?
#
loop_
_entity_poly.entity_id
_entity_poly.type
_entity_poly.pdbx_seq_one_letter_code
_entity_poly.pdbx_strand_id
1 'polypeptide(L)'
;DNRPNLYYPFYIDTTSADENGLFPISLEKTDKFQYELFPLESQGINTVWRWGKQKSQENLNINIAAKPMKNGSYMIVEKYREARRMARSVWWDKDSNTEKGTLLVKSLFNGKVFDYPKPVDLISRLLEMGSSEDCVILDFFSGSATTAHAVMKLNAEDGGHRKFIMVQLPEVTDEKSEA
;
A
#
# COMPACT_ATOMS: atom_id res chain seq x y z
N ASP A 1 25.01 9.39 -18.10
CA ASP A 1 25.21 8.14 -17.37
C ASP A 1 25.98 7.17 -18.25
N ASN A 2 27.08 6.62 -17.75
CA ASN A 2 28.02 5.82 -18.55
C ASN A 2 27.64 4.31 -18.58
N ARG A 3 26.34 4.02 -18.78
CA ARG A 3 25.79 2.64 -18.80
C ARG A 3 25.14 2.34 -20.16
N PRO A 4 25.91 2.18 -21.24
CA PRO A 4 25.39 2.02 -22.60
C PRO A 4 24.47 0.79 -22.75
N ASN A 5 24.67 -0.25 -21.96
CA ASN A 5 23.85 -1.47 -21.98
C ASN A 5 22.40 -1.23 -21.46
N LEU A 6 22.13 -0.08 -20.86
CA LEU A 6 20.79 0.31 -20.38
C LEU A 6 20.13 1.36 -21.28
N TYR A 7 20.77 1.76 -22.38
CA TYR A 7 20.22 2.65 -23.38
C TYR A 7 19.88 1.87 -24.66
N TYR A 8 18.62 1.54 -24.83
CA TYR A 8 18.10 0.76 -25.95
C TYR A 8 16.62 1.09 -26.17
N PRO A 9 16.06 0.89 -27.38
CA PRO A 9 14.65 1.15 -27.63
C PRO A 9 13.75 0.03 -27.11
N PHE A 10 12.54 0.43 -26.70
CA PHE A 10 11.36 -0.41 -26.72
C PHE A 10 10.51 -0.04 -27.93
N TYR A 11 9.82 -1.03 -28.51
CA TYR A 11 8.85 -0.85 -29.57
C TYR A 11 7.45 -1.12 -29.03
N ILE A 12 6.49 -0.25 -29.35
CA ILE A 12 5.15 -0.27 -28.77
C ILE A 12 4.14 -0.59 -29.88
N ASP A 13 3.21 -1.51 -29.59
CA ASP A 13 1.99 -1.65 -30.35
C ASP A 13 0.97 -0.62 -29.86
N THR A 14 0.75 0.44 -30.62
CA THR A 14 -0.16 1.53 -30.25
C THR A 14 -1.62 1.25 -30.64
N THR A 15 -1.93 0.07 -31.17
CA THR A 15 -3.26 -0.28 -31.68
C THR A 15 -4.11 -1.06 -30.69
N SER A 16 -3.51 -1.72 -29.69
CA SER A 16 -4.21 -2.57 -28.74
C SER A 16 -3.79 -2.30 -27.29
N ALA A 17 -4.60 -1.51 -26.58
CA ALA A 17 -4.46 -1.32 -25.13
C ALA A 17 -5.13 -2.48 -24.37
N ASP A 18 -4.55 -2.84 -23.20
CA ASP A 18 -5.20 -3.74 -22.26
C ASP A 18 -6.34 -3.02 -21.48
N GLU A 19 -7.05 -3.75 -20.63
CA GLU A 19 -8.16 -3.24 -19.78
C GLU A 19 -7.75 -2.08 -18.86
N ASN A 20 -6.45 -1.94 -18.56
CA ASN A 20 -5.89 -0.86 -17.76
C ASN A 20 -5.35 0.31 -18.60
N GLY A 21 -5.58 0.28 -19.92
CA GLY A 21 -5.08 1.29 -20.84
C GLY A 21 -3.58 1.23 -21.06
N LEU A 22 -2.94 0.09 -20.84
CA LEU A 22 -1.52 -0.14 -21.08
C LEU A 22 -1.32 -0.83 -22.43
N PHE A 23 -0.26 -0.47 -23.13
CA PHE A 23 0.06 -0.95 -24.47
C PHE A 23 1.18 -1.99 -24.42
N PRO A 24 1.09 -3.06 -25.25
CA PRO A 24 2.14 -4.06 -25.34
C PRO A 24 3.44 -3.49 -25.89
N ILE A 25 4.55 -4.07 -25.43
CA ILE A 25 5.91 -3.67 -25.82
C ILE A 25 6.75 -4.85 -26.30
N SER A 26 7.74 -4.56 -27.13
CA SER A 26 8.74 -5.51 -27.62
C SER A 26 10.13 -4.89 -27.57
N LEU A 27 11.18 -5.72 -27.57
CA LEU A 27 12.56 -5.29 -27.80
C LEU A 27 12.96 -5.36 -29.29
N GLU A 28 12.08 -5.92 -30.13
CA GLU A 28 12.28 -6.05 -31.57
C GLU A 28 11.22 -5.25 -32.33
N LYS A 29 11.65 -4.56 -33.37
CA LYS A 29 10.75 -3.85 -34.30
C LYS A 29 10.10 -4.83 -35.23
N THR A 30 8.77 -4.83 -35.31
CA THR A 30 7.98 -5.67 -36.21
C THR A 30 6.83 -4.85 -36.81
N ASP A 31 6.07 -5.41 -37.75
CA ASP A 31 4.91 -4.73 -38.34
C ASP A 31 3.84 -4.31 -37.30
N LYS A 32 3.81 -4.99 -36.18
CA LYS A 32 2.90 -4.68 -35.06
C LYS A 32 3.49 -3.67 -34.08
N PHE A 33 4.78 -3.76 -33.81
CA PHE A 33 5.50 -2.94 -32.84
C PHE A 33 6.34 -1.87 -33.56
N GLN A 34 5.68 -0.77 -33.92
CA GLN A 34 6.25 0.26 -34.80
C GLN A 34 6.76 1.51 -34.07
N TYR A 35 6.11 1.87 -32.94
CA TYR A 35 6.46 3.09 -32.20
C TYR A 35 7.72 2.85 -31.38
N GLU A 36 8.81 3.53 -31.74
CA GLU A 36 10.10 3.41 -31.08
C GLU A 36 10.19 4.38 -29.89
N LEU A 37 10.53 3.85 -28.71
CA LEU A 37 10.67 4.62 -27.47
C LEU A 37 12.04 4.38 -26.84
N PHE A 38 12.84 5.43 -26.75
CA PHE A 38 14.07 5.47 -25.94
C PHE A 38 13.81 6.03 -24.53
N PRO A 39 14.75 5.83 -23.58
CA PRO A 39 14.71 6.53 -22.30
C PRO A 39 14.58 8.04 -22.50
N LEU A 40 13.71 8.67 -21.72
CA LEU A 40 13.45 10.10 -21.83
C LEU A 40 14.70 10.92 -21.49
N GLU A 41 14.92 11.98 -22.24
CA GLU A 41 15.91 12.98 -21.88
C GLU A 41 15.41 13.81 -20.69
N SER A 42 16.28 14.05 -19.72
CA SER A 42 15.99 14.89 -18.56
C SER A 42 17.12 15.90 -18.37
N GLN A 43 16.80 17.19 -18.39
CA GLN A 43 17.74 18.30 -18.18
C GLN A 43 18.95 18.26 -19.14
N GLY A 44 18.72 17.92 -20.41
CA GLY A 44 19.79 17.83 -21.42
C GLY A 44 20.68 16.58 -21.28
N ILE A 45 20.30 15.61 -20.45
CA ILE A 45 21.02 14.36 -20.24
C ILE A 45 20.15 13.18 -20.65
N ASN A 46 20.69 12.31 -21.51
CA ASN A 46 20.04 11.04 -21.83
C ASN A 46 19.97 10.16 -20.57
N THR A 47 18.76 9.81 -20.16
CA THR A 47 18.56 8.83 -19.08
C THR A 47 18.73 7.41 -19.61
N VAL A 48 18.66 6.42 -18.74
CA VAL A 48 18.78 5.00 -19.08
C VAL A 48 17.65 4.22 -18.39
N TRP A 49 17.32 3.04 -18.95
CA TRP A 49 16.36 2.14 -18.30
C TRP A 49 16.92 1.60 -16.98
N ARG A 50 16.04 1.23 -16.07
CA ARG A 50 16.43 0.54 -14.81
C ARG A 50 16.90 -0.88 -15.04
N TRP A 51 16.43 -1.53 -16.10
CA TRP A 51 16.66 -2.94 -16.39
C TRP A 51 17.46 -3.10 -17.69
N GLY A 52 18.37 -4.08 -17.71
CA GLY A 52 19.03 -4.49 -18.93
C GLY A 52 18.10 -5.29 -19.84
N LYS A 53 18.48 -5.45 -21.12
CA LYS A 53 17.67 -6.10 -22.16
C LYS A 53 17.18 -7.49 -21.74
N GLN A 54 18.04 -8.34 -21.12
CA GLN A 54 17.67 -9.68 -20.71
C GLN A 54 16.53 -9.66 -19.69
N LYS A 55 16.67 -8.89 -18.61
CA LYS A 55 15.62 -8.77 -17.59
C LYS A 55 14.34 -8.17 -18.19
N SER A 56 14.45 -7.21 -19.09
CA SER A 56 13.29 -6.64 -19.77
C SER A 56 12.60 -7.69 -20.63
N GLN A 57 13.34 -8.51 -21.38
CA GLN A 57 12.78 -9.57 -22.22
C GLN A 57 11.95 -10.57 -21.41
N GLU A 58 12.43 -10.97 -20.24
CA GLU A 58 11.74 -11.89 -19.33
C GLU A 58 10.45 -11.31 -18.74
N ASN A 59 10.29 -9.97 -18.80
CA ASN A 59 9.20 -9.24 -18.14
C ASN A 59 8.27 -8.49 -19.10
N LEU A 60 8.51 -8.57 -20.42
CA LEU A 60 7.69 -7.91 -21.43
C LEU A 60 6.21 -8.28 -21.27
N ASN A 61 5.34 -7.27 -21.19
CA ASN A 61 3.89 -7.40 -21.11
C ASN A 61 3.36 -8.15 -19.88
N ILE A 62 4.26 -8.73 -19.07
CA ILE A 62 3.95 -9.38 -17.79
C ILE A 62 4.05 -8.35 -16.67
N ASN A 63 5.25 -7.84 -16.43
CA ASN A 63 5.56 -6.91 -15.34
C ASN A 63 5.86 -5.49 -15.84
N ILE A 64 6.14 -5.29 -17.13
CA ILE A 64 6.32 -3.98 -17.76
C ILE A 64 5.44 -3.82 -18.99
N ALA A 65 4.96 -2.61 -19.22
CA ALA A 65 4.18 -2.24 -20.39
C ALA A 65 4.35 -0.74 -20.69
N ALA A 66 3.85 -0.27 -21.82
CA ALA A 66 3.83 1.15 -22.15
C ALA A 66 2.54 1.81 -21.64
N LYS A 67 2.68 2.99 -21.04
CA LYS A 67 1.56 3.84 -20.61
C LYS A 67 1.56 5.14 -21.44
N PRO A 68 0.42 5.57 -22.00
CA PRO A 68 0.32 6.83 -22.70
C PRO A 68 0.47 8.01 -21.73
N MET A 69 1.12 9.05 -22.19
CA MET A 69 1.29 10.32 -21.48
C MET A 69 0.35 11.39 -22.05
N LYS A 70 0.06 12.43 -21.26
CA LYS A 70 -0.82 13.54 -21.70
C LYS A 70 -0.32 14.31 -22.92
N ASN A 71 0.98 14.26 -23.20
CA ASN A 71 1.62 14.91 -24.35
C ASN A 71 1.61 14.06 -25.63
N GLY A 72 0.92 12.92 -25.64
CA GLY A 72 0.85 12.00 -26.79
C GLY A 72 2.03 11.04 -26.93
N SER A 73 3.04 11.10 -26.05
CA SER A 73 4.13 10.13 -26.01
C SER A 73 3.80 8.96 -25.07
N TYR A 74 4.75 8.04 -24.90
CA TYR A 74 4.63 6.90 -24.02
C TYR A 74 5.73 6.87 -22.97
N MET A 75 5.49 6.16 -21.87
CA MET A 75 6.49 5.80 -20.88
C MET A 75 6.40 4.32 -20.55
N ILE A 76 7.54 3.69 -20.23
CA ILE A 76 7.53 2.32 -19.71
C ILE A 76 7.19 2.35 -18.21
N VAL A 77 6.20 1.59 -17.84
CA VAL A 77 5.76 1.44 -16.44
C VAL A 77 5.92 0.00 -15.97
N GLU A 78 6.22 -0.15 -14.70
CA GLU A 78 6.23 -1.44 -14.02
C GLU A 78 4.84 -1.72 -13.46
N LYS A 79 4.27 -2.90 -13.78
CA LYS A 79 2.95 -3.33 -13.27
C LYS A 79 3.14 -3.91 -11.87
N TYR A 80 2.71 -3.18 -10.86
CA TYR A 80 2.68 -3.71 -9.49
C TYR A 80 1.44 -4.55 -9.29
N ARG A 81 1.60 -5.85 -9.07
CA ARG A 81 0.50 -6.78 -8.77
C ARG A 81 0.07 -6.70 -7.30
N GLU A 82 1.00 -6.32 -6.43
CA GLU A 82 0.73 -6.08 -5.01
C GLU A 82 1.22 -4.70 -4.64
N ALA A 83 0.30 -3.79 -4.35
CA ALA A 83 0.63 -2.45 -3.90
C ALA A 83 1.01 -2.46 -2.41
N ARG A 84 2.09 -3.15 -2.03
CA ARG A 84 2.67 -2.97 -0.70
C ARG A 84 3.34 -1.60 -0.64
N ARG A 85 2.75 -0.70 0.11
CA ARG A 85 3.36 0.60 0.39
C ARG A 85 4.20 0.49 1.65
N MET A 86 5.43 0.99 1.60
CA MET A 86 6.22 1.18 2.83
C MET A 86 5.44 2.08 3.79
N ALA A 87 5.33 1.66 5.03
CA ALA A 87 4.75 2.49 6.07
C ALA A 87 5.56 3.79 6.24
N ARG A 88 4.85 4.89 6.39
CA ARG A 88 5.49 6.18 6.71
C ARG A 88 5.69 6.28 8.21
N SER A 89 6.73 6.99 8.63
CA SER A 89 6.97 7.29 10.06
C SER A 89 5.93 8.25 10.65
N VAL A 90 5.20 8.99 9.82
CA VAL A 90 4.13 9.91 10.23
C VAL A 90 2.91 9.66 9.37
N TRP A 91 1.74 9.51 10.01
CA TRP A 91 0.45 9.32 9.37
C TRP A 91 -0.44 10.53 9.59
N TRP A 92 -0.90 11.13 8.49
CA TRP A 92 -1.71 12.36 8.48
C TRP A 92 -3.16 12.10 8.07
N ASP A 93 -3.52 10.84 7.84
CA ASP A 93 -4.84 10.49 7.33
C ASP A 93 -5.90 10.56 8.45
N LYS A 94 -7.14 10.69 8.03
CA LYS A 94 -8.29 10.79 8.93
C LYS A 94 -8.51 9.53 9.77
N ASP A 95 -7.99 8.39 9.34
CA ASP A 95 -8.18 7.09 10.00
C ASP A 95 -7.30 6.94 11.23
N SER A 96 -6.22 7.72 11.30
CA SER A 96 -5.32 7.80 12.46
C SER A 96 -5.75 8.84 13.50
N ASN A 97 -6.85 9.58 13.26
CA ASN A 97 -7.32 10.64 14.17
C ASN A 97 -7.95 10.03 15.44
N THR A 98 -7.49 10.47 16.60
CA THR A 98 -7.99 10.06 17.93
C THR A 98 -9.48 10.32 18.16
N GLU A 99 -10.06 11.31 17.49
CA GLU A 99 -11.49 11.61 17.54
C GLU A 99 -12.35 10.39 17.12
N LYS A 100 -11.89 9.59 16.13
CA LYS A 100 -12.58 8.36 15.72
C LYS A 100 -12.70 7.34 16.83
N GLY A 101 -11.66 7.19 17.65
CA GLY A 101 -11.72 6.34 18.85
C GLY A 101 -12.82 6.77 19.80
N THR A 102 -12.90 8.07 20.11
CA THR A 102 -13.94 8.64 20.98
C THR A 102 -15.35 8.45 20.42
N LEU A 103 -15.54 8.70 19.13
CA LEU A 103 -16.84 8.52 18.46
C LEU A 103 -17.28 7.04 18.48
N LEU A 104 -16.34 6.13 18.24
CA LEU A 104 -16.62 4.71 18.27
C LEU A 104 -17.05 4.22 19.65
N VAL A 105 -16.30 4.57 20.72
CA VAL A 105 -16.64 4.21 22.10
C VAL A 105 -18.00 4.79 22.47
N LYS A 106 -18.26 6.06 22.16
CA LYS A 106 -19.58 6.67 22.38
C LYS A 106 -20.71 5.94 21.66
N SER A 107 -20.49 5.45 20.44
CA SER A 107 -21.51 4.72 19.68
C SER A 107 -21.79 3.33 20.25
N LEU A 108 -20.78 2.65 20.82
CA LEU A 108 -20.89 1.31 21.40
C LEU A 108 -21.60 1.32 22.77
N PHE A 109 -21.35 2.35 23.57
CA PHE A 109 -21.83 2.43 24.97
C PHE A 109 -22.89 3.51 25.20
N ASN A 110 -23.33 4.20 24.15
CA ASN A 110 -24.26 5.33 24.23
C ASN A 110 -23.81 6.49 25.16
N GLY A 111 -22.51 6.59 25.43
CA GLY A 111 -21.94 7.59 26.33
C GLY A 111 -20.40 7.64 26.26
N LYS A 112 -19.82 8.61 26.99
CA LYS A 112 -18.38 8.74 27.10
C LYS A 112 -17.88 7.94 28.33
N VAL A 113 -17.67 6.65 28.15
CA VAL A 113 -17.24 5.73 29.22
C VAL A 113 -15.71 5.59 29.32
N PHE A 114 -14.95 6.19 28.42
CA PHE A 114 -13.49 6.14 28.44
C PHE A 114 -12.86 7.41 27.87
N ASP A 115 -11.79 7.89 28.50
CA ASP A 115 -11.03 9.05 28.04
C ASP A 115 -9.94 8.64 27.05
N TYR A 116 -9.87 9.35 25.93
CA TYR A 116 -8.83 9.25 24.91
C TYR A 116 -8.61 7.83 24.32
N PRO A 117 -9.68 7.11 23.90
CA PRO A 117 -9.53 5.82 23.26
C PRO A 117 -8.77 5.97 21.95
N LYS A 118 -7.94 4.99 21.61
CA LYS A 118 -7.22 4.99 20.35
C LYS A 118 -8.14 4.56 19.20
N PRO A 119 -7.94 5.07 17.98
CA PRO A 119 -8.71 4.63 16.81
C PRO A 119 -8.39 3.17 16.48
N VAL A 120 -9.41 2.36 16.20
CA VAL A 120 -9.25 0.95 15.80
C VAL A 120 -8.42 0.83 14.53
N ASP A 121 -8.66 1.69 13.54
CA ASP A 121 -7.93 1.68 12.26
C ASP A 121 -6.42 1.93 12.44
N LEU A 122 -6.03 2.75 13.42
CA LEU A 122 -4.62 2.95 13.76
C LEU A 122 -3.99 1.65 14.27
N ILE A 123 -4.64 0.97 15.20
CA ILE A 123 -4.15 -0.28 15.78
C ILE A 123 -4.18 -1.41 14.74
N SER A 124 -5.24 -1.52 13.93
CA SER A 124 -5.32 -2.49 12.84
C SER A 124 -4.11 -2.36 11.90
N ARG A 125 -3.79 -1.14 11.48
CA ARG A 125 -2.62 -0.87 10.62
C ARG A 125 -1.29 -1.27 11.26
N LEU A 126 -1.13 -1.06 12.56
CA LEU A 126 0.07 -1.52 13.30
C LEU A 126 0.17 -3.05 13.33
N LEU A 127 -0.96 -3.73 13.53
CA LEU A 127 -1.02 -5.20 13.54
C LEU A 127 -0.75 -5.78 12.13
N GLU A 128 -1.30 -5.21 11.07
CA GLU A 128 -1.02 -5.63 9.68
C GLU A 128 0.47 -5.55 9.33
N MET A 129 1.18 -4.56 9.86
CA MET A 129 2.61 -4.38 9.62
C MET A 129 3.50 -5.25 10.49
N GLY A 130 3.08 -5.51 11.73
CA GLY A 130 3.93 -6.09 12.77
C GLY A 130 3.57 -7.52 13.18
N SER A 131 2.49 -8.09 12.65
CA SER A 131 2.00 -9.40 13.07
C SER A 131 1.60 -10.30 11.90
N SER A 132 1.64 -11.63 12.14
CA SER A 132 1.10 -12.62 11.22
C SER A 132 -0.37 -12.94 11.53
N GLU A 133 -1.02 -13.67 10.62
CA GLU A 133 -2.45 -14.02 10.74
C GLU A 133 -2.77 -15.01 11.88
N ASP A 134 -1.76 -15.71 12.43
CA ASP A 134 -1.90 -16.72 13.50
C ASP A 134 -1.15 -16.38 14.79
N CYS A 135 -0.79 -15.12 15.00
CA CYS A 135 0.02 -14.71 16.16
C CYS A 135 -0.81 -14.45 17.43
N VAL A 136 -0.11 -14.27 18.54
CA VAL A 136 -0.68 -13.79 19.82
C VAL A 136 -0.24 -12.35 20.03
N ILE A 137 -1.19 -11.44 20.18
CA ILE A 137 -0.98 -10.03 20.47
C ILE A 137 -1.14 -9.80 21.98
N LEU A 138 -0.14 -9.17 22.57
CA LEU A 138 -0.16 -8.83 24.01
C LEU A 138 -0.18 -7.32 24.16
N ASP A 139 -1.17 -6.82 24.93
CA ASP A 139 -1.30 -5.42 25.27
C ASP A 139 -1.31 -5.27 26.81
N PHE A 140 -0.26 -4.62 27.34
CA PHE A 140 -0.07 -4.43 28.78
C PHE A 140 -0.88 -3.27 29.36
N PHE A 141 -1.47 -2.42 28.51
CA PHE A 141 -2.26 -1.27 28.93
C PHE A 141 -3.52 -1.19 28.08
N SER A 142 -4.43 -2.12 28.33
CA SER A 142 -5.57 -2.35 27.43
C SER A 142 -6.48 -1.13 27.23
N GLY A 143 -6.56 -0.26 28.21
CA GLY A 143 -7.40 0.94 28.16
C GLY A 143 -8.83 0.62 27.72
N SER A 144 -9.27 1.20 26.62
CA SER A 144 -10.59 0.92 26.02
C SER A 144 -10.65 -0.38 25.21
N ALA A 145 -9.71 -1.29 25.37
CA ALA A 145 -9.59 -2.56 24.64
C ALA A 145 -9.53 -2.43 23.10
N THR A 146 -9.00 -1.31 22.60
CA THR A 146 -8.91 -1.03 21.15
C THR A 146 -8.11 -2.11 20.42
N THR A 147 -7.06 -2.67 21.03
CA THR A 147 -6.24 -3.74 20.46
C THR A 147 -7.06 -5.02 20.26
N ALA A 148 -7.89 -5.42 21.22
CA ALA A 148 -8.79 -6.56 21.08
C ALA A 148 -9.78 -6.34 19.92
N HIS A 149 -10.38 -5.15 19.83
CA HIS A 149 -11.29 -4.79 18.74
C HIS A 149 -10.58 -4.88 17.38
N ALA A 150 -9.36 -4.33 17.26
CA ALA A 150 -8.59 -4.38 16.02
C ALA A 150 -8.26 -5.82 15.59
N VAL A 151 -7.90 -6.70 16.54
CA VAL A 151 -7.64 -8.13 16.26
C VAL A 151 -8.90 -8.83 15.77
N MET A 152 -10.05 -8.64 16.42
CA MET A 152 -11.32 -9.22 15.98
C MET A 152 -11.73 -8.72 14.60
N LYS A 153 -11.57 -7.42 14.33
CA LYS A 153 -11.84 -6.82 13.02
C LYS A 153 -10.98 -7.45 11.93
N LEU A 154 -9.65 -7.50 12.13
CA LEU A 154 -8.73 -8.09 11.15
C LEU A 154 -9.04 -9.56 10.87
N ASN A 155 -9.28 -10.37 11.91
CA ASN A 155 -9.66 -11.77 11.73
C ASN A 155 -10.95 -11.93 10.91
N ALA A 156 -11.91 -11.01 11.07
CA ALA A 156 -13.14 -11.03 10.28
C ALA A 156 -12.91 -10.62 8.81
N GLU A 157 -11.94 -9.74 8.54
CA GLU A 157 -11.63 -9.23 7.21
C GLU A 157 -10.75 -10.18 6.40
N ASP A 158 -9.75 -10.81 7.02
CA ASP A 158 -8.75 -11.64 6.32
C ASP A 158 -8.84 -13.15 6.62
N GLY A 159 -9.76 -13.56 7.51
CA GLY A 159 -9.93 -14.95 7.93
C GLY A 159 -8.82 -15.46 8.86
N GLY A 160 -8.01 -14.58 9.44
CA GLY A 160 -6.93 -14.89 10.35
C GLY A 160 -7.42 -15.44 11.70
N HIS A 161 -6.48 -16.04 12.45
CA HIS A 161 -6.73 -16.66 13.76
C HIS A 161 -5.89 -16.01 14.87
N ARG A 162 -5.63 -14.71 14.74
CA ARG A 162 -4.91 -13.94 15.75
C ARG A 162 -5.62 -14.04 17.08
N LYS A 163 -4.85 -14.21 18.14
CA LYS A 163 -5.32 -14.19 19.53
C LYS A 163 -4.81 -12.93 20.21
N PHE A 164 -5.46 -12.53 21.30
CA PHE A 164 -4.98 -11.40 22.10
C PHE A 164 -5.03 -11.71 23.59
N ILE A 165 -4.11 -11.09 24.33
CA ILE A 165 -4.05 -11.06 25.78
C ILE A 165 -4.04 -9.59 26.19
N MET A 166 -5.03 -9.18 26.98
CA MET A 166 -5.18 -7.81 27.45
C MET A 166 -4.91 -7.74 28.94
N VAL A 167 -4.02 -6.83 29.34
CA VAL A 167 -3.70 -6.59 30.74
C VAL A 167 -4.07 -5.15 31.09
N GLN A 168 -4.84 -4.98 32.15
CA GLN A 168 -5.21 -3.68 32.70
C GLN A 168 -5.01 -3.69 34.20
N LEU A 169 -4.34 -2.68 34.73
CA LEU A 169 -4.28 -2.47 36.17
C LEU A 169 -5.65 -2.02 36.69
N PRO A 170 -6.13 -2.57 37.80
CA PRO A 170 -7.38 -2.11 38.39
C PRO A 170 -7.19 -0.69 38.95
N GLU A 171 -7.99 0.24 38.46
CA GLU A 171 -8.07 1.61 38.96
C GLU A 171 -9.38 1.79 39.69
N VAL A 172 -9.35 2.53 40.79
CA VAL A 172 -10.58 2.90 41.52
C VAL A 172 -11.28 3.95 40.65
N THR A 173 -12.48 3.63 40.15
CA THR A 173 -13.33 4.58 39.49
C THR A 173 -14.00 5.50 40.50
N ASP A 174 -14.05 6.82 40.17
CA ASP A 174 -14.80 7.78 40.96
C ASP A 174 -16.30 7.42 40.93
N GLU A 175 -17.02 7.53 42.10
CA GLU A 175 -18.46 7.27 42.19
C GLU A 175 -19.30 8.10 41.20
N LYS A 176 -18.74 9.19 40.65
CA LYS A 176 -19.35 10.04 39.62
C LYS A 176 -18.92 9.71 38.22
N SER A 177 -18.06 8.70 38.02
CA SER A 177 -17.64 8.24 36.71
C SER A 177 -18.77 7.51 36.01
N GLU A 178 -18.99 7.78 34.72
CA GLU A 178 -19.90 7.02 33.85
C GLU A 178 -19.30 5.67 33.41
N ALA A 179 -18.05 5.37 33.80
CA ALA A 179 -17.33 4.15 33.48
C ALA A 179 -17.54 3.04 34.52
#